data_2cb4fd1edee35c4157e98373c582eb10
#
_entry.id   2cb4fd1edee35c4157e98373c582eb10
#
_cell.length_a   1.000
_cell.length_b   1.000
_cell.length_c   1.000
_cell.angle_alpha   90.00
_cell.angle_beta   90.00
_cell.angle_gamma   90.00
#
_symmetry.space_group_name_H-M   'P 1'
#
loop_
_entity.id
_entity.type
_entity.pdbx_description
1 polymer ?
#
loop_
_entity_poly.entity_id
_entity_poly.type
_entity_poly.pdbx_seq_one_letter_code
_entity_poly.pdbx_strand_id
1 'polypeptide(L)' 'MTTIRVFVNEQPVDVLPGAELRVAVAALDPALAAALGDGRAYATDGVGRQVQPSEPVVTGTIIRVVLSSRKSG' A
#
# COMPACT_ATOMS: atom_id res chain seq x y z
N MET A 1 -12.32 13.34 14.38
CA MET A 1 -11.53 13.34 13.18
C MET A 1 -11.97 12.22 12.26
N THR A 2 -12.17 12.50 11.00
CA THR A 2 -12.70 11.52 10.07
C THR A 2 -11.56 10.78 9.38
N THR A 3 -11.64 9.46 9.34
CA THR A 3 -10.69 8.67 8.58
C THR A 3 -11.42 8.03 7.42
N ILE A 4 -10.64 7.55 6.46
CA ILE A 4 -11.19 6.78 5.34
C ILE A 4 -10.69 5.36 5.47
N ARG A 5 -11.43 4.43 4.92
CA ARG A 5 -11.06 3.02 4.96
C ARG A 5 -10.57 2.59 3.59
N VAL A 6 -9.39 1.98 3.60
CA VAL A 6 -8.81 1.38 2.40
C VAL A 6 -8.47 -0.07 2.73
N PHE A 7 -8.16 -0.85 1.71
CA PHE A 7 -7.88 -2.26 1.91
C PHE A 7 -6.47 -2.56 1.42
N VAL A 8 -5.64 -3.10 2.31
CA VAL A 8 -4.28 -3.49 1.98
C VAL A 8 -4.21 -5.00 2.15
N ASN A 9 -3.94 -5.70 1.06
CA ASN A 9 -3.90 -7.16 1.04
C ASN A 9 -5.18 -7.74 1.66
N GLU A 10 -6.31 -7.14 1.28
CA GLU A 10 -7.65 -7.56 1.70
C GLU A 10 -7.95 -7.27 3.17
N GLN A 11 -7.09 -6.50 3.84
CA GLN A 11 -7.33 -6.13 5.22
C GLN A 11 -7.72 -4.66 5.31
N PRO A 12 -8.76 -4.32 6.07
CA PRO A 12 -9.18 -2.92 6.18
C PRO A 12 -8.19 -2.13 7.02
N VAL A 13 -7.87 -0.94 6.56
CA VAL A 13 -6.98 -0.02 7.24
C VAL A 13 -7.61 1.35 7.22
N ASP A 14 -7.63 2.03 8.36
CA ASP A 14 -8.18 3.38 8.44
C ASP A 14 -7.03 4.38 8.43
N VAL A 15 -7.11 5.35 7.55
CA VAL A 15 -6.08 6.38 7.41
C VAL A 15 -6.75 7.73 7.24
N LEU A 16 -5.98 8.78 7.40
CA LEU A 16 -6.48 10.13 7.18
C LEU A 16 -6.69 10.37 5.70
N PRO A 17 -7.70 11.17 5.33
CA PRO A 17 -7.92 11.50 3.93
C PRO A 17 -6.68 12.17 3.33
N GLY A 18 -6.32 11.75 2.15
CA GLY A 18 -5.13 12.30 1.48
C GLY A 18 -3.84 11.63 1.85
N ALA A 19 -3.87 10.64 2.74
CA ALA A 19 -2.66 9.91 3.10
C ALA A 19 -2.09 9.21 1.88
N GLU A 20 -0.78 9.05 1.86
CA GLU A 20 -0.12 8.32 0.78
C GLU A 20 -0.30 6.84 0.98
N LEU A 21 -0.22 6.11 -0.12
CA LEU A 21 -0.38 4.67 -0.10
C LEU A 21 0.57 4.00 0.89
N ARG A 22 1.82 4.46 0.95
CA ARG A 22 2.79 3.88 1.87
C ARG A 22 2.38 4.03 3.33
N VAL A 23 1.64 5.08 3.64
CA VAL A 23 1.15 5.30 5.00
C VAL A 23 0.11 4.24 5.36
N ALA A 24 -0.77 3.93 4.42
CA ALA A 24 -1.76 2.88 4.65
C ALA A 24 -1.10 1.52 4.83
N VAL A 25 -0.07 1.23 4.03
CA VAL A 25 0.65 -0.03 4.15
C VAL A 25 1.37 -0.10 5.49
N ALA A 26 1.98 1.01 5.93
CA ALA A 26 2.68 1.03 7.21
C ALA A 26 1.73 0.85 8.38
N ALA A 27 0.51 1.34 8.26
CA ALA A 27 -0.48 1.16 9.31
C ALA A 27 -0.85 -0.31 9.51
N LEU A 28 -0.79 -1.09 8.42
CA LEU A 28 -1.05 -2.51 8.51
C LEU A 28 0.20 -3.27 8.93
N ASP A 29 1.31 -2.99 8.27
CA ASP A 29 2.54 -3.75 8.48
C ASP A 29 3.74 -2.88 8.10
N PRO A 30 4.47 -2.36 9.09
CA PRO A 30 5.61 -1.50 8.80
C PRO A 30 6.69 -2.19 7.96
N ALA A 31 6.82 -3.50 8.08
CA ALA A 31 7.82 -4.22 7.31
C ALA A 31 7.49 -4.21 5.82
N LEU A 32 6.19 -4.29 5.48
CA LEU A 32 5.78 -4.18 4.09
C LEU A 32 6.05 -2.77 3.55
N ALA A 33 5.82 -1.75 4.37
CA ALA A 33 6.09 -0.39 3.95
C ALA A 33 7.58 -0.19 3.71
N ALA A 34 8.43 -0.77 4.55
CA ALA A 34 9.86 -0.69 4.36
C ALA A 34 10.28 -1.38 3.07
N ALA A 35 9.67 -2.52 2.76
CA ALA A 35 9.97 -3.23 1.51
C ALA A 35 9.58 -2.40 0.29
N LEU A 36 8.47 -1.68 0.38
CA LEU A 36 8.07 -0.78 -0.71
C LEU A 36 9.12 0.32 -0.90
N GLY A 37 9.62 0.87 0.20
CA GLY A 37 10.61 1.93 0.13
C GLY A 37 11.94 1.47 -0.41
N ASP A 38 12.31 0.19 -0.16
CA ASP A 38 13.57 -0.36 -0.62
C ASP A 38 13.51 -0.91 -2.02
N GLY A 39 12.35 -1.02 -2.62
CA GLY A 39 12.20 -1.65 -3.92
C GLY A 39 12.10 -3.17 -3.87
N ARG A 40 11.98 -3.76 -2.66
CA ARG A 40 11.80 -5.20 -2.53
C ARG A 40 10.36 -5.62 -2.72
N ALA A 41 9.46 -4.65 -2.75
CA ALA A 41 8.05 -4.91 -2.98
C ALA A 41 7.50 -3.83 -3.87
N TYR A 42 6.35 -4.09 -4.45
CA TYR A 42 5.64 -3.09 -5.24
C TYR A 42 4.16 -3.19 -4.91
N ALA A 43 3.44 -2.12 -5.20
CA ALA A 43 2.01 -2.06 -4.92
C ALA A 43 1.23 -2.04 -6.21
N THR A 44 0.09 -2.70 -6.21
CA THR A 44 -0.84 -2.67 -7.33
C THR A 44 -2.22 -2.30 -6.81
N ASP A 45 -3.07 -1.86 -7.71
CA ASP A 45 -4.46 -1.54 -7.37
C ASP A 45 -5.34 -2.78 -7.59
N GLY A 46 -6.65 -2.60 -7.48
CA GLY A 46 -7.58 -3.71 -7.56
C GLY A 46 -7.64 -4.41 -8.90
N VAL A 47 -7.15 -3.76 -9.96
CA VAL A 47 -7.12 -4.37 -11.29
C VAL A 47 -5.72 -4.78 -11.72
N GLY A 48 -4.77 -4.68 -10.81
CA GLY A 48 -3.42 -5.17 -11.08
C GLY A 48 -2.48 -4.15 -11.66
N ARG A 49 -2.87 -2.87 -11.73
CA ARG A 49 -1.99 -1.82 -12.21
C ARG A 49 -1.04 -1.42 -11.10
N GLN A 50 0.21 -1.22 -11.45
CA GLN A 50 1.20 -0.80 -10.47
C GLN A 50 0.95 0.65 -10.06
N VAL A 51 1.01 0.93 -8.76
CA VAL A 51 0.81 2.27 -8.24
C VAL A 51 2.01 2.66 -7.41
N GLN A 52 2.24 3.97 -7.32
CA GLN A 52 3.39 4.49 -6.59
C GLN A 52 3.07 4.59 -5.10
N PRO A 53 4.05 4.34 -4.23
CA PRO A 53 3.82 4.47 -2.79
C PRO A 53 3.45 5.88 -2.37
N SER A 54 3.78 6.88 -3.16
CA SER A 54 3.48 8.27 -2.83
C SER A 54 2.10 8.71 -3.30
N GLU A 55 1.34 7.85 -3.99
CA GLU A 55 0.01 8.24 -4.46
C GLU A 55 -0.95 8.34 -3.30
N PRO A 56 -1.80 9.37 -3.28
CA PRO A 56 -2.80 9.48 -2.23
C PRO A 56 -3.88 8.42 -2.40
N VAL A 57 -4.42 7.96 -1.27
CA VAL A 57 -5.50 6.97 -1.29
C VAL A 57 -6.82 7.67 -1.05
N VAL A 58 -7.89 7.03 -1.49
CA VAL A 58 -9.25 7.51 -1.28
C VAL A 58 -10.06 6.39 -0.65
N THR A 59 -11.25 6.72 -0.19
CA THR A 59 -12.13 5.73 0.42
C THR A 59 -12.34 4.56 -0.54
N GLY A 60 -12.11 3.36 -0.04
CA GLY A 60 -12.33 2.15 -0.81
C GLY A 60 -11.18 1.73 -1.69
N THR A 61 -10.06 2.47 -1.66
CA THR A 61 -8.89 2.09 -2.44
C THR A 61 -8.45 0.66 -2.08
N ILE A 62 -8.18 -0.13 -3.09
CA ILE A 62 -7.69 -1.49 -2.91
C ILE A 62 -6.23 -1.52 -3.29
N ILE A 63 -5.40 -1.97 -2.36
CA ILE A 63 -3.96 -2.01 -2.54
C ILE A 63 -3.49 -3.44 -2.33
N ARG A 64 -2.68 -3.94 -3.24
CA ARG A 64 -2.00 -5.20 -3.05
C ARG A 64 -0.52 -4.95 -3.04
N VAL A 65 0.15 -5.41 -2.00
CA VAL A 65 1.59 -5.27 -1.88
C VAL A 65 2.18 -6.63 -2.18
N VAL A 66 3.00 -6.68 -3.22
CA VAL A 66 3.59 -7.93 -3.69
C VAL A 66 5.08 -7.84 -3.49
N LEU A 67 5.64 -8.83 -2.81
CA LEU A 67 7.09 -8.87 -2.64
C LEU A 67 7.72 -9.32 -3.95
N SER A 68 8.77 -8.63 -4.34
CA SER A 68 9.51 -9.01 -5.52
C SER A 68 10.28 -10.28 -5.20
N SER A 69 10.00 -11.33 -5.92
CA SER A 69 10.69 -12.58 -5.70
C SER A 69 11.87 -12.74 -6.62
N ARG A 70 12.24 -11.66 -7.37
CA ARG A 70 13.33 -11.75 -8.25
C ARG A 70 14.60 -12.02 -7.48
N LYS A 71 15.29 -13.02 -7.89
CA LYS A 71 16.55 -13.30 -7.30
C LYS A 71 17.54 -12.42 -7.92
N SER A 72 18.30 -11.77 -7.13
CA SER A 72 19.32 -10.99 -7.72
C SER A 72 20.50 -11.86 -7.98
N GLY A 73 20.90 -11.87 -9.03
CA GLY A 73 22.14 -12.56 -9.38
C GLY A 73 21.98 -13.85 -9.73
#